data_a2c050333b7dd779f6c16de764ca7065
#
_entry.id   a2c050333b7dd779f6c16de764ca7065
#
_cell.length_a   1.000
_cell.length_b   1.000
_cell.length_c   1.000
_cell.angle_alpha   90.00
_cell.angle_beta   90.00
_cell.angle_gamma   90.00
#
_symmetry.space_group_name_H-M   'P 1'
#
loop_
_entity.id
_entity.type
_entity.pdbx_description
1 polymer ?
#
loop_
_entity_poly.entity_id
_entity_poly.type
_entity_poly.pdbx_seq_one_letter_code
_entity_poly.pdbx_strand_id
1 'polypeptide(L)'
;TDSVPLLDLISRSITLNGPTNAKSLEVRTGTQAYTLDPETQSVTGSSAVSGVGAAPVWAIDAGVLGGMYADTIRLVSTEAGAGVRMLNDVATTVGDFQLTAAGQIQLRGKISSVQDLSVATSSSNTANPSTGVITDAALNLKNAALTAKRDLTVNAAGQMWVDGGQLYAGRDVALT
;
A
#
# COMPACT_ATOMS: atom_id res chain seq x y z
N THR A 1 9.20 10.66 -22.35
CA THR A 1 7.91 10.90 -21.65
C THR A 1 8.24 11.51 -20.32
N ASP A 2 7.95 12.81 -20.16
CA ASP A 2 8.17 13.52 -18.91
C ASP A 2 7.18 12.95 -17.88
N SER A 3 7.70 12.23 -16.90
CA SER A 3 6.88 11.76 -15.78
C SER A 3 6.49 12.96 -14.91
N VAL A 4 5.26 12.96 -14.42
CA VAL A 4 4.76 13.99 -13.49
C VAL A 4 5.70 14.05 -12.27
N PRO A 5 6.23 15.23 -11.89
CA PRO A 5 7.16 15.33 -10.77
C PRO A 5 6.60 14.82 -9.44
N LEU A 6 5.35 15.18 -9.13
CA LEU A 6 4.61 14.71 -7.97
C LEU A 6 3.18 14.38 -8.39
N LEU A 7 2.73 13.20 -8.08
CA LEU A 7 1.33 12.80 -8.16
C LEU A 7 0.85 12.47 -6.74
N ASP A 8 0.06 13.37 -6.16
CA ASP A 8 -0.56 13.17 -4.86
C ASP A 8 -2.07 12.95 -5.04
N LEU A 9 -2.54 11.76 -4.69
CA LEU A 9 -3.94 11.35 -4.81
C LEU A 9 -4.55 11.27 -3.42
N ILE A 10 -5.47 12.19 -3.13
CA ILE A 10 -6.16 12.28 -1.84
C ILE A 10 -7.64 11.98 -2.05
N SER A 11 -8.14 10.91 -1.42
CA SER A 11 -9.53 10.49 -1.53
C SER A 11 -9.90 9.57 -0.36
N ARG A 12 -11.19 9.35 -0.11
CA ARG A 12 -11.61 8.31 0.84
C ARG A 12 -11.29 6.90 0.33
N SER A 13 -11.46 6.69 -0.98
CA SER A 13 -11.04 5.46 -1.65
C SER A 13 -10.64 5.76 -3.09
N ILE A 14 -9.78 4.94 -3.67
CA ILE A 14 -9.31 5.07 -5.04
C ILE A 14 -9.21 3.71 -5.71
N THR A 15 -9.62 3.65 -6.98
CA THR A 15 -9.44 2.49 -7.84
C THR A 15 -8.51 2.84 -8.99
N LEU A 16 -7.41 2.11 -9.14
CA LEU A 16 -6.42 2.30 -10.19
C LEU A 16 -6.58 1.18 -11.23
N ASN A 17 -7.17 1.51 -12.38
CA ASN A 17 -7.44 0.58 -13.47
C ASN A 17 -6.49 0.74 -14.66
N GLY A 18 -5.39 1.44 -14.49
CA GLY A 18 -4.36 1.66 -15.50
C GLY A 18 -3.01 1.95 -14.88
N PRO A 19 -1.92 1.87 -15.67
CA PRO A 19 -0.58 2.15 -15.17
C PRO A 19 -0.45 3.59 -14.69
N THR A 20 0.14 3.77 -13.53
CA THR A 20 0.40 5.08 -12.93
C THR A 20 1.91 5.32 -12.91
N ASN A 21 2.34 6.43 -13.49
CA ASN A 21 3.75 6.80 -13.60
C ASN A 21 3.97 8.23 -13.06
N ALA A 22 4.93 8.38 -12.16
CA ALA A 22 5.32 9.66 -11.58
C ALA A 22 6.79 9.63 -11.16
N LYS A 23 7.39 10.78 -10.81
CA LYS A 23 8.66 10.78 -10.06
C LYS A 23 8.39 10.45 -8.59
N SER A 24 7.45 11.16 -7.96
CA SER A 24 6.97 10.81 -6.62
C SER A 24 5.48 10.50 -6.68
N LEU A 25 5.09 9.32 -6.23
CA LEU A 25 3.69 8.90 -6.12
C LEU A 25 3.30 8.82 -4.65
N GLU A 26 2.36 9.67 -4.25
CA GLU A 26 1.71 9.58 -2.94
C GLU A 26 0.22 9.32 -3.11
N VAL A 27 -0.29 8.33 -2.39
CA VAL A 27 -1.72 8.02 -2.34
C VAL A 27 -2.14 8.02 -0.88
N ARG A 28 -3.05 8.91 -0.54
CA ARG A 28 -3.59 9.05 0.81
C ARG A 28 -5.09 8.80 0.77
N THR A 29 -5.51 7.75 1.45
CA THR A 29 -6.92 7.37 1.51
C THR A 29 -7.43 7.29 2.94
N GLY A 30 -8.75 7.36 3.08
CA GLY A 30 -9.45 7.24 4.36
C GLY A 30 -10.21 8.50 4.75
N THR A 31 -10.58 8.56 6.03
CA THR A 31 -11.40 9.63 6.62
C THR A 31 -10.51 10.69 7.26
N GLN A 32 -9.74 11.40 6.43
CA GLN A 32 -8.86 12.49 6.84
C GLN A 32 -9.14 13.76 6.03
N ALA A 33 -9.16 14.90 6.69
CA ALA A 33 -9.05 16.21 6.06
C ALA A 33 -7.56 16.60 6.05
N TYR A 34 -7.09 17.12 4.94
CA TYR A 34 -5.70 17.53 4.76
C TYR A 34 -5.61 19.04 4.61
N THR A 35 -4.60 19.64 5.24
CA THR A 35 -4.21 21.03 5.02
C THR A 35 -3.07 21.04 4.02
N LEU A 36 -3.22 21.85 2.98
CA LEU A 36 -2.20 22.04 1.96
C LEU A 36 -1.55 23.40 2.14
N ASP A 37 -0.25 23.45 1.92
CA ASP A 37 0.48 24.70 1.74
C ASP A 37 0.02 25.35 0.43
N PRO A 38 -0.42 26.62 0.45
CA PRO A 38 -0.98 27.28 -0.74
C PRO A 38 0.04 27.55 -1.85
N GLU A 39 1.33 27.64 -1.50
CA GLU A 39 2.40 27.90 -2.48
C GLU A 39 2.98 26.63 -3.08
N THR A 40 3.26 25.64 -2.22
CA THR A 40 3.92 24.40 -2.63
C THR A 40 2.95 23.26 -2.93
N GLN A 41 1.67 23.42 -2.57
CA GLN A 41 0.62 22.40 -2.64
C GLN A 41 0.96 21.10 -1.88
N SER A 42 1.95 21.16 -1.00
CA SER A 42 2.33 20.02 -0.16
C SER A 42 1.42 19.90 1.06
N VAL A 43 1.20 18.66 1.51
CA VAL A 43 0.42 18.38 2.73
C VAL A 43 1.22 18.81 3.95
N THR A 44 0.69 19.76 4.72
CA THR A 44 1.30 20.30 5.95
C THR A 44 0.63 19.80 7.23
N GLY A 45 -0.56 19.22 7.12
CA GLY A 45 -1.27 18.68 8.28
C GLY A 45 -2.41 17.77 7.87
N SER A 46 -2.90 17.00 8.84
CA SER A 46 -4.11 16.18 8.67
C SER A 46 -4.90 16.11 9.98
N SER A 47 -6.21 15.98 9.86
CA SER A 47 -7.12 15.74 10.97
C SER A 47 -8.15 14.69 10.61
N ALA A 48 -8.52 13.85 11.59
CA ALA A 48 -9.54 12.84 11.37
C ALA A 48 -10.92 13.52 11.18
N VAL A 49 -11.68 13.00 10.21
CA VAL A 49 -13.07 13.42 9.96
C VAL A 49 -13.99 12.21 9.93
N SER A 50 -15.28 12.42 10.17
CA SER A 50 -16.25 11.33 10.05
C SER A 50 -16.49 10.99 8.58
N GLY A 51 -16.39 9.72 8.24
CA GLY A 51 -16.77 9.23 6.91
C GLY A 51 -18.28 9.27 6.73
N VAL A 52 -18.75 9.59 5.52
CA VAL A 52 -20.16 9.55 5.16
C VAL A 52 -20.49 8.19 4.55
N GLY A 53 -21.49 7.50 5.10
CA GLY A 53 -21.90 6.17 4.66
C GLY A 53 -20.97 5.04 5.14
N ALA A 54 -21.17 3.83 4.60
CA ALA A 54 -20.37 2.66 4.95
C ALA A 54 -18.89 2.84 4.54
N ALA A 55 -17.98 2.25 5.32
CA ALA A 55 -16.58 2.18 4.95
C ALA A 55 -16.39 1.39 3.64
N PRO A 56 -15.51 1.82 2.74
CA PRO A 56 -15.20 1.03 1.55
C PRO A 56 -14.50 -0.28 1.96
N VAL A 57 -14.73 -1.35 1.21
CA VAL A 57 -14.01 -2.62 1.41
C VAL A 57 -12.51 -2.42 1.11
N TRP A 58 -12.22 -1.68 0.03
CA TRP A 58 -10.87 -1.33 -0.37
C TRP A 58 -10.73 0.19 -0.41
N ALA A 59 -9.81 0.71 0.37
CA ALA A 59 -9.43 2.13 0.32
C ALA A 59 -8.51 2.40 -0.87
N ILE A 60 -7.60 1.46 -1.17
CA ILE A 60 -6.78 1.48 -2.38
C ILE A 60 -7.01 0.15 -3.09
N ASP A 61 -7.50 0.22 -4.32
CA ASP A 61 -7.71 -0.95 -5.18
C ASP A 61 -6.94 -0.77 -6.50
N ALA A 62 -5.74 -1.34 -6.56
CA ALA A 62 -4.98 -1.44 -7.79
C ALA A 62 -5.25 -2.81 -8.43
N GLY A 63 -6.14 -2.82 -9.41
CA GLY A 63 -6.52 -4.02 -10.16
C GLY A 63 -5.38 -4.57 -11.02
N VAL A 64 -5.67 -5.62 -11.79
CA VAL A 64 -4.67 -6.33 -12.62
C VAL A 64 -4.00 -5.42 -13.68
N LEU A 65 -4.60 -4.28 -14.01
CA LEU A 65 -4.04 -3.28 -14.92
C LEU A 65 -3.43 -2.08 -14.20
N GLY A 66 -3.55 -2.01 -12.87
CA GLY A 66 -3.17 -0.87 -12.03
C GLY A 66 -1.72 -0.92 -11.54
N GLY A 67 -0.74 -1.16 -12.41
CA GLY A 67 0.68 -1.09 -12.04
C GLY A 67 1.10 0.33 -11.64
N MET A 68 2.05 0.44 -10.70
CA MET A 68 2.58 1.72 -10.23
C MET A 68 4.09 1.75 -10.39
N TYR A 69 4.59 2.81 -11.05
CA TYR A 69 6.01 2.99 -11.32
C TYR A 69 6.42 4.43 -11.01
N ALA A 70 7.32 4.61 -10.06
CA ALA A 70 7.80 5.94 -9.67
C ALA A 70 9.23 5.86 -9.10
N ASP A 71 9.88 7.02 -8.90
CA ASP A 71 11.14 7.06 -8.18
C ASP A 71 10.93 6.69 -6.71
N THR A 72 9.84 7.18 -6.11
CA THR A 72 9.39 6.82 -4.76
C THR A 72 7.88 6.60 -4.75
N ILE A 73 7.41 5.66 -3.91
CA ILE A 73 5.98 5.37 -3.76
C ILE A 73 5.63 5.33 -2.28
N ARG A 74 4.62 6.10 -1.90
CA ARG A 74 4.05 6.11 -0.56
C ARG A 74 2.53 5.97 -0.62
N LEU A 75 2.03 4.89 -0.03
CA LEU A 75 0.60 4.57 0.03
C LEU A 75 0.15 4.55 1.50
N VAL A 76 -0.87 5.31 1.83
CA VAL A 76 -1.41 5.41 3.19
C VAL A 76 -2.92 5.26 3.16
N SER A 77 -3.44 4.31 3.93
CA SER A 77 -4.87 4.15 4.19
C SER A 77 -5.14 4.22 5.69
N THR A 78 -5.96 5.19 6.11
CA THR A 78 -6.18 5.51 7.52
C THR A 78 -7.55 5.07 8.05
N GLU A 79 -8.50 4.70 7.19
CA GLU A 79 -9.82 4.26 7.62
C GLU A 79 -9.80 2.81 8.10
N ALA A 80 -10.17 2.60 9.36
CA ALA A 80 -10.22 1.26 9.95
C ALA A 80 -11.17 0.34 9.17
N GLY A 81 -10.71 -0.88 8.89
CA GLY A 81 -11.46 -1.88 8.11
C GLY A 81 -11.39 -1.70 6.59
N ALA A 82 -11.00 -0.53 6.09
CA ALA A 82 -10.81 -0.31 4.66
C ALA A 82 -9.42 -0.82 4.22
N GLY A 83 -9.41 -1.87 3.41
CA GLY A 83 -8.18 -2.57 3.01
C GLY A 83 -7.43 -1.92 1.86
N VAL A 84 -6.25 -2.45 1.58
CA VAL A 84 -5.46 -2.15 0.39
C VAL A 84 -5.28 -3.43 -0.43
N ARG A 85 -5.62 -3.36 -1.71
CA ARG A 85 -5.44 -4.47 -2.65
C ARG A 85 -4.58 -4.04 -3.83
N MET A 86 -3.51 -4.77 -4.07
CA MET A 86 -2.62 -4.56 -5.21
C MET A 86 -2.41 -5.90 -5.93
N LEU A 87 -2.93 -6.00 -7.15
CA LEU A 87 -2.96 -7.24 -7.94
C LEU A 87 -1.96 -7.23 -9.10
N ASN A 88 -1.15 -6.19 -9.24
CA ASN A 88 -0.19 -6.02 -10.32
C ASN A 88 1.19 -5.60 -9.79
N ASP A 89 2.14 -5.47 -10.71
CA ASP A 89 3.51 -5.11 -10.39
C ASP A 89 3.63 -3.64 -9.97
N VAL A 90 4.50 -3.40 -9.00
CA VAL A 90 4.82 -2.07 -8.47
C VAL A 90 6.33 -1.97 -8.34
N ALA A 91 6.90 -0.86 -8.81
CA ALA A 91 8.34 -0.68 -8.72
C ALA A 91 8.71 0.77 -8.41
N THR A 92 9.68 0.94 -7.49
CA THR A 92 10.42 2.20 -7.35
C THR A 92 11.76 2.12 -8.07
N THR A 93 12.22 3.25 -8.61
CA THR A 93 13.45 3.31 -9.42
C THR A 93 14.59 4.06 -8.77
N VAL A 94 14.34 4.83 -7.71
CA VAL A 94 15.36 5.64 -7.02
C VAL A 94 15.33 5.44 -5.51
N GLY A 95 14.15 5.39 -4.89
CA GLY A 95 14.00 5.39 -3.44
C GLY A 95 13.10 4.28 -2.92
N ASP A 96 12.42 4.58 -1.83
CA ASP A 96 11.67 3.60 -1.04
C ASP A 96 10.28 3.32 -1.60
N PHE A 97 9.78 2.13 -1.29
CA PHE A 97 8.37 1.80 -1.33
C PHE A 97 7.83 1.72 0.11
N GLN A 98 6.77 2.46 0.40
CA GLN A 98 6.10 2.45 1.70
C GLN A 98 4.60 2.24 1.53
N LEU A 99 4.05 1.26 2.24
CA LEU A 99 2.62 0.98 2.32
C LEU A 99 2.21 0.86 3.78
N THR A 100 1.28 1.70 4.22
CA THR A 100 0.67 1.63 5.55
C THR A 100 -0.84 1.60 5.43
N ALA A 101 -1.49 0.65 6.09
CA ALA A 101 -2.94 0.53 6.06
C ALA A 101 -3.53 0.30 7.46
N ALA A 102 -4.69 0.88 7.72
CA ALA A 102 -5.49 0.57 8.91
C ALA A 102 -6.41 -0.66 8.71
N GLY A 103 -6.59 -1.12 7.48
CA GLY A 103 -7.32 -2.33 7.11
C GLY A 103 -6.39 -3.43 6.60
N GLN A 104 -6.99 -4.52 6.13
CA GLN A 104 -6.24 -5.64 5.56
C GLN A 104 -5.44 -5.24 4.32
N ILE A 105 -4.34 -5.94 4.07
CA ILE A 105 -3.54 -5.76 2.87
C ILE A 105 -3.53 -7.05 2.06
N GLN A 106 -3.85 -6.96 0.78
CA GLN A 106 -3.67 -8.06 -0.20
C GLN A 106 -2.69 -7.64 -1.28
N LEU A 107 -1.57 -8.33 -1.37
CA LEU A 107 -0.57 -8.11 -2.41
C LEU A 107 -0.48 -9.34 -3.31
N ARG A 108 -0.34 -9.08 -4.61
CA ARG A 108 -0.05 -10.05 -5.67
C ARG A 108 0.97 -9.43 -6.61
N GLY A 109 1.54 -10.21 -7.49
CA GLY A 109 2.53 -9.70 -8.43
C GLY A 109 3.86 -9.37 -7.76
N LYS A 110 4.67 -8.58 -8.45
CA LYS A 110 6.02 -8.22 -8.02
C LYS A 110 6.06 -6.78 -7.50
N ILE A 111 6.42 -6.62 -6.24
CA ILE A 111 6.62 -5.30 -5.62
C ILE A 111 8.11 -5.16 -5.35
N SER A 112 8.74 -4.18 -5.99
CA SER A 112 10.19 -4.00 -5.92
C SER A 112 10.58 -2.58 -5.56
N SER A 113 11.58 -2.47 -4.68
CA SER A 113 12.19 -1.20 -4.33
C SER A 113 13.71 -1.26 -4.55
N VAL A 114 14.28 -0.18 -5.07
CA VAL A 114 15.74 -0.05 -5.20
C VAL A 114 16.40 0.39 -3.91
N GLN A 115 15.63 0.76 -2.90
CA GLN A 115 16.10 0.97 -1.54
C GLN A 115 15.30 0.12 -0.56
N ASP A 116 14.61 0.72 0.40
CA ASP A 116 13.86 0.00 1.41
C ASP A 116 12.42 -0.27 0.93
N LEU A 117 11.89 -1.41 1.32
CA LEU A 117 10.50 -1.78 1.10
C LEU A 117 9.83 -2.01 2.44
N SER A 118 8.81 -1.22 2.74
CA SER A 118 8.07 -1.32 3.99
C SER A 118 6.58 -1.53 3.73
N VAL A 119 6.02 -2.56 4.35
CA VAL A 119 4.58 -2.86 4.35
C VAL A 119 4.12 -3.01 5.79
N ALA A 120 3.14 -2.22 6.19
CA ALA A 120 2.60 -2.27 7.55
C ALA A 120 1.08 -2.21 7.57
N THR A 121 0.45 -3.06 8.39
CA THR A 121 -0.98 -2.96 8.68
C THR A 121 -1.26 -3.04 10.17
N SER A 122 -2.17 -2.18 10.64
CA SER A 122 -2.72 -2.26 12.00
C SER A 122 -3.98 -3.13 12.11
N SER A 123 -4.41 -3.78 11.02
CA SER A 123 -5.50 -4.74 11.05
C SER A 123 -5.15 -5.94 11.94
N SER A 124 -6.03 -6.27 12.87
CA SER A 124 -5.92 -7.47 13.73
C SER A 124 -6.60 -8.70 13.12
N ASN A 125 -6.98 -8.66 11.86
CA ASN A 125 -7.67 -9.75 11.20
C ASN A 125 -6.87 -11.05 11.24
N THR A 126 -7.58 -12.16 11.40
CA THR A 126 -7.03 -13.52 11.33
C THR A 126 -7.77 -14.29 10.25
N ALA A 127 -7.02 -15.04 9.43
CA ALA A 127 -7.63 -15.96 8.48
C ALA A 127 -8.35 -17.09 9.25
N ASN A 128 -9.49 -17.53 8.74
CA ASN A 128 -10.17 -18.70 9.29
C ASN A 128 -9.85 -19.93 8.43
N PRO A 129 -8.89 -20.78 8.84
CA PRO A 129 -8.51 -21.95 8.07
C PRO A 129 -9.65 -22.99 7.97
N SER A 130 -10.59 -22.99 8.92
CA SER A 130 -11.72 -23.93 8.93
C SER A 130 -12.77 -23.63 7.87
N THR A 131 -12.87 -22.36 7.41
CA THR A 131 -13.79 -21.93 6.34
C THR A 131 -13.07 -21.76 5.01
N GLY A 132 -11.75 -21.92 4.96
CA GLY A 132 -10.95 -21.68 3.78
C GLY A 132 -10.84 -20.19 3.38
N VAL A 133 -11.34 -19.27 4.21
CA VAL A 133 -11.31 -17.83 3.96
C VAL A 133 -9.95 -17.26 4.39
N ILE A 134 -8.92 -17.62 3.64
CA ILE A 134 -7.54 -17.13 3.84
C ILE A 134 -7.42 -15.65 3.44
N THR A 135 -8.37 -15.14 2.69
CA THR A 135 -8.42 -13.75 2.23
C THR A 135 -8.61 -12.76 3.37
N ASP A 136 -9.01 -13.20 4.54
CA ASP A 136 -9.31 -12.33 5.69
C ASP A 136 -8.09 -12.10 6.59
N ALA A 137 -6.92 -12.66 6.28
CA ALA A 137 -5.70 -12.34 7.02
C ALA A 137 -5.41 -10.83 6.97
N ALA A 138 -4.81 -10.31 8.04
CA ALA A 138 -4.42 -8.90 8.09
C ALA A 138 -3.47 -8.53 6.94
N LEU A 139 -2.55 -9.43 6.60
CA LEU A 139 -1.67 -9.32 5.45
C LEU A 139 -1.67 -10.63 4.65
N ASN A 140 -2.08 -10.55 3.39
CA ASN A 140 -2.14 -11.69 2.48
C ASN A 140 -1.16 -11.50 1.30
N LEU A 141 -0.11 -12.32 1.28
CA LEU A 141 0.98 -12.31 0.30
C LEU A 141 0.94 -13.54 -0.62
N LYS A 142 -0.23 -14.01 -1.00
CA LYS A 142 -0.35 -15.16 -1.89
C LYS A 142 0.22 -14.86 -3.27
N ASN A 143 1.27 -15.61 -3.68
CA ASN A 143 1.99 -15.41 -4.95
C ASN A 143 2.54 -13.98 -5.14
N ALA A 144 2.82 -13.27 -4.06
CA ALA A 144 3.48 -11.97 -4.11
C ALA A 144 5.00 -12.12 -4.02
N ALA A 145 5.74 -11.33 -4.79
CA ALA A 145 7.19 -11.24 -4.67
C ALA A 145 7.58 -9.84 -4.18
N LEU A 146 8.02 -9.74 -2.93
CA LEU A 146 8.52 -8.49 -2.34
C LEU A 146 10.04 -8.48 -2.41
N THR A 147 10.59 -7.49 -3.09
CA THR A 147 12.04 -7.38 -3.29
C THR A 147 12.54 -5.99 -2.93
N ALA A 148 13.43 -5.89 -1.96
CA ALA A 148 14.15 -4.67 -1.62
C ALA A 148 15.63 -4.84 -1.96
N LYS A 149 16.28 -3.79 -2.50
CA LYS A 149 17.75 -3.83 -2.65
C LYS A 149 18.49 -3.59 -1.33
N ARG A 150 17.83 -2.97 -0.36
CA ARG A 150 18.32 -2.76 1.00
C ARG A 150 17.51 -3.60 1.97
N ASP A 151 16.61 -2.98 2.72
CA ASP A 151 15.87 -3.64 3.80
C ASP A 151 14.41 -3.89 3.41
N LEU A 152 13.92 -5.05 3.76
CA LEU A 152 12.51 -5.42 3.67
C LEU A 152 11.91 -5.51 5.07
N THR A 153 10.95 -4.64 5.38
CA THR A 153 10.20 -4.66 6.63
C THR A 153 8.73 -4.96 6.35
N VAL A 154 8.22 -5.99 7.00
CA VAL A 154 6.81 -6.36 6.91
C VAL A 154 6.25 -6.49 8.32
N ASN A 155 5.25 -5.65 8.65
CA ASN A 155 4.62 -5.62 9.97
C ASN A 155 3.11 -5.83 9.84
N ALA A 156 2.56 -6.76 10.59
CA ALA A 156 1.14 -7.01 10.63
C ALA A 156 0.67 -7.20 12.09
N ALA A 157 -0.23 -6.34 12.57
CA ALA A 157 -0.82 -6.50 13.90
C ALA A 157 -1.69 -7.75 14.06
N GLY A 158 -2.14 -8.33 12.94
CA GLY A 158 -2.87 -9.59 12.89
C GLY A 158 -2.11 -10.68 12.15
N GLN A 159 -2.83 -11.65 11.60
CA GLN A 159 -2.20 -12.77 10.91
C GLN A 159 -1.58 -12.37 9.58
N MET A 160 -0.35 -12.78 9.36
CA MET A 160 0.33 -12.73 8.07
C MET A 160 0.19 -14.11 7.38
N TRP A 161 -0.29 -14.11 6.14
CA TRP A 161 -0.39 -15.30 5.30
C TRP A 161 0.51 -15.18 4.08
N VAL A 162 1.49 -16.07 4.00
CA VAL A 162 2.42 -16.15 2.87
C VAL A 162 2.26 -17.53 2.22
N ASP A 163 1.74 -17.56 1.00
CA ASP A 163 1.51 -18.78 0.23
C ASP A 163 2.05 -18.58 -1.19
N GLY A 164 3.08 -19.33 -1.57
CA GLY A 164 3.78 -19.17 -2.83
C GLY A 164 4.47 -17.82 -3.00
N GLY A 165 4.53 -17.00 -1.93
CA GLY A 165 5.18 -15.70 -1.92
C GLY A 165 6.69 -15.80 -1.76
N GLN A 166 7.40 -14.76 -2.22
CA GLN A 166 8.84 -14.61 -2.07
C GLN A 166 9.17 -13.29 -1.39
N LEU A 167 10.04 -13.33 -0.39
CA LEU A 167 10.52 -12.15 0.33
C LEU A 167 12.02 -12.10 0.22
N TYR A 168 12.53 -11.03 -0.37
CA TYR A 168 13.97 -10.86 -0.60
C TYR A 168 14.42 -9.46 -0.23
N ALA A 169 15.53 -9.38 0.48
CA ALA A 169 16.25 -8.13 0.73
C ALA A 169 17.74 -8.31 0.42
N GLY A 170 18.36 -7.26 -0.04
CA GLY A 170 19.83 -7.25 -0.24
C GLY A 170 20.60 -7.16 1.08
N ARG A 171 19.93 -6.74 2.17
CA ARG A 171 20.54 -6.57 3.49
C ARG A 171 19.73 -7.31 4.57
N ASP A 172 18.63 -6.75 5.04
CA ASP A 172 17.86 -7.31 6.15
C ASP A 172 16.40 -7.56 5.79
N VAL A 173 15.84 -8.68 6.28
CA VAL A 173 14.40 -8.97 6.25
C VAL A 173 13.87 -9.00 7.67
N ALA A 174 12.93 -8.12 7.99
CA ALA A 174 12.24 -8.08 9.28
C ALA A 174 10.74 -8.37 9.09
N LEU A 175 10.22 -9.38 9.80
CA LEU A 175 8.81 -9.76 9.83
C LEU A 175 8.32 -9.69 11.28
N THR A 176 7.28 -8.90 11.54
CA THR A 176 6.74 -8.68 12.89
C THR A 176 5.23 -8.63 12.90
#